data_a9856024efce0848f00d19dfe58199d6
#
_entry.id   a9856024efce0848f00d19dfe58199d6
#
_cell.length_a   1.000
_cell.length_b   1.000
_cell.length_c   1.000
_cell.angle_alpha   90.00
_cell.angle_beta   90.00
_cell.angle_gamma   90.00
#
_symmetry.space_group_name_H-M   'P 1'
#
loop_
_entity.id
_entity.type
_entity.pdbx_description
1 polymer ?
#
loop_
_entity_poly.entity_id
_entity_poly.type
_entity_poly.pdbx_seq_one_letter_code
_entity_poly.pdbx_strand_id
1 'polypeptide(L)' 'MSEEIKERIADLMKINLSHKNLNADLRKEIKYLKDRCDFYLIQLETLKAENRDLRNMGKDFISEHRNKGNI' A
#
# COMPACT_ATOMS: atom_id res chain seq x y z
N MET A 1 -4.90 -46.42 -22.13
CA MET A 1 -4.02 -45.25 -22.22
C MET A 1 -2.57 -45.67 -22.17
N SER A 2 -1.74 -45.06 -22.99
CA SER A 2 -0.30 -45.33 -22.93
C SER A 2 0.31 -44.78 -21.66
N GLU A 3 1.43 -45.37 -21.24
CA GLU A 3 2.18 -44.88 -20.07
C GLU A 3 2.66 -43.44 -20.24
N GLU A 4 3.02 -43.05 -21.46
CA GLU A 4 3.44 -41.69 -21.80
C GLU A 4 2.35 -40.67 -21.52
N ILE A 5 1.09 -40.98 -21.87
CA ILE A 5 -0.05 -40.09 -21.61
C ILE A 5 -0.32 -40.01 -20.13
N LYS A 6 -0.25 -41.11 -19.38
CA LYS A 6 -0.43 -41.11 -17.93
C LYS A 6 0.62 -40.27 -17.23
N GLU A 7 1.89 -40.40 -17.63
CA GLU A 7 2.99 -39.62 -17.09
C GLU A 7 2.80 -38.12 -17.34
N ARG A 8 2.38 -37.77 -18.57
CA ARG A 8 2.12 -36.38 -18.91
C ARG A 8 0.99 -35.78 -18.11
N ILE A 9 -0.10 -36.53 -17.90
CA ILE A 9 -1.21 -36.10 -17.06
C ILE A 9 -0.73 -35.87 -15.62
N ALA A 10 0.06 -36.78 -15.08
CA ALA A 10 0.61 -36.65 -13.74
C ALA A 10 1.48 -35.41 -13.59
N ASP A 11 2.33 -35.14 -14.59
CA ASP A 11 3.19 -33.95 -14.60
C ASP A 11 2.36 -32.65 -14.66
N LEU A 12 1.34 -32.62 -15.51
CA LEU A 12 0.43 -31.47 -15.63
C LEU A 12 -0.31 -31.23 -14.31
N MET A 13 -0.73 -32.28 -13.64
CA MET A 13 -1.40 -32.17 -12.33
C MET A 13 -0.46 -31.57 -11.28
N LYS A 14 0.81 -31.96 -11.26
CA LYS A 14 1.81 -31.38 -10.37
C LYS A 14 2.02 -29.90 -10.65
N ILE A 15 2.14 -29.54 -11.93
CA ILE A 15 2.30 -28.15 -12.34
C ILE A 15 1.10 -27.33 -11.91
N ASN A 16 -0.11 -27.83 -12.12
CA ASN A 16 -1.33 -27.14 -11.69
C ASN A 16 -1.38 -26.93 -10.18
N LEU A 17 -0.97 -27.91 -9.40
CA LEU A 17 -0.91 -27.78 -7.94
C LEU A 17 0.09 -26.71 -7.53
N SER A 18 1.27 -26.70 -8.18
CA SER A 18 2.30 -25.66 -7.92
C SER A 18 1.76 -24.26 -8.24
N HIS A 19 1.08 -24.09 -9.37
CA HIS A 19 0.45 -22.83 -9.75
C HIS A 19 -0.62 -22.40 -8.74
N LYS A 20 -1.44 -23.34 -8.29
CA LYS A 20 -2.48 -23.07 -7.29
C LYS A 20 -1.89 -22.56 -5.99
N ASN A 21 -0.81 -23.20 -5.52
CA ASN A 21 -0.11 -22.80 -4.30
C ASN A 21 0.53 -21.42 -4.44
N LEU A 22 1.19 -21.17 -5.59
CA LEU A 22 1.78 -19.88 -5.89
C LEU A 22 0.72 -18.78 -5.94
N ASN A 23 -0.42 -19.06 -6.58
CA ASN A 23 -1.52 -18.10 -6.66
C ASN A 23 -2.07 -17.75 -5.27
N ALA A 24 -2.17 -18.74 -4.37
CA ALA A 24 -2.60 -18.50 -2.99
C ALA A 24 -1.61 -17.60 -2.25
N ASP A 25 -0.32 -17.83 -2.41
CA ASP A 25 0.73 -17.02 -1.80
C ASP A 25 0.72 -15.60 -2.35
N LEU A 26 0.56 -15.45 -3.66
CA LEU A 26 0.47 -14.15 -4.31
C LEU A 26 -0.75 -13.35 -3.83
N ARG A 27 -1.89 -14.00 -3.62
CA ARG A 27 -3.09 -13.34 -3.07
C ARG A 27 -2.85 -12.82 -1.66
N LYS A 28 -2.16 -13.58 -0.82
CA LYS A 28 -1.79 -13.15 0.53
C LYS A 28 -0.87 -11.95 0.48
N GLU A 29 0.12 -11.97 -0.42
CA GLU A 29 1.05 -10.87 -0.61
C GLU A 29 0.35 -9.62 -1.12
N ILE A 30 -0.57 -9.76 -2.08
CA ILE A 30 -1.37 -8.64 -2.58
C ILE A 30 -2.19 -8.02 -1.46
N LYS A 31 -2.84 -8.82 -0.63
CA LYS A 31 -3.61 -8.33 0.51
C LYS A 31 -2.72 -7.56 1.48
N TYR A 32 -1.56 -8.11 1.81
CA TYR A 32 -0.60 -7.45 2.68
C TYR A 32 -0.17 -6.10 2.13
N LEU A 33 0.18 -6.05 0.84
CA LEU A 33 0.62 -4.82 0.19
C LEU A 33 -0.50 -3.78 0.11
N LYS A 34 -1.74 -4.20 -0.16
CA LYS A 34 -2.91 -3.31 -0.13
C LYS A 34 -3.12 -2.70 1.25
N ASP A 35 -3.04 -3.51 2.30
CA ASP A 35 -3.19 -3.03 3.68
C ASP A 35 -2.09 -2.03 4.02
N ARG A 36 -0.85 -2.28 3.57
CA ARG A 36 0.26 -1.35 3.74
C ARG A 36 0.05 -0.04 3.00
N CYS A 37 -0.44 -0.12 1.77
CA CYS A 37 -0.78 1.08 1.00
C CYS A 37 -1.85 1.91 1.69
N ASP A 38 -2.91 1.29 2.19
CA ASP A 38 -3.98 1.98 2.91
C ASP A 38 -3.45 2.67 4.17
N PHE A 39 -2.60 1.99 4.92
CA PHE A 39 -1.95 2.54 6.10
C PHE A 39 -1.13 3.80 5.76
N TYR A 40 -0.31 3.73 4.71
CA TYR A 40 0.50 4.87 4.28
C TYR A 40 -0.34 6.02 3.74
N LEU A 41 -1.46 5.73 3.06
CA LEU A 41 -2.39 6.76 2.63
C LEU A 41 -2.98 7.52 3.81
N ILE A 42 -3.38 6.83 4.86
CA ILE A 42 -3.88 7.44 6.09
C ILE A 42 -2.80 8.32 6.73
N GLN A 43 -1.56 7.85 6.79
CA GLN A 43 -0.45 8.64 7.31
C GLN A 43 -0.19 9.90 6.48
N LEU A 44 -0.26 9.79 5.15
CA LEU A 44 -0.11 10.93 4.26
C LEU A 44 -1.20 11.97 4.48
N GLU A 45 -2.45 11.55 4.60
CA GLU A 45 -3.57 12.44 4.89
C GLU A 45 -3.36 13.18 6.21
N THR A 46 -2.95 12.46 7.24
CA THR A 46 -2.65 13.04 8.56
C THR A 46 -1.54 14.06 8.48
N LEU A 47 -0.43 13.73 7.81
CA LEU A 47 0.70 14.63 7.65
C LEU A 47 0.36 15.87 6.82
N LYS A 48 -0.46 15.71 5.79
CA LYS A 48 -0.95 16.85 5.00
C LYS A 48 -1.81 17.80 5.84
N ALA A 49 -2.67 17.25 6.68
CA ALA A 49 -3.49 18.05 7.59
C ALA A 49 -2.64 18.79 8.61
N GLU A 50 -1.68 18.12 9.23
CA GLU A 50 -0.74 18.72 10.16
C GLU A 50 0.09 19.83 9.51
N ASN A 51 0.58 19.60 8.30
CA ASN A 51 1.34 20.60 7.56
C ASN A 51 0.50 21.82 7.23
N ARG A 52 -0.76 21.62 6.87
CA ARG A 52 -1.69 22.72 6.62
C ARG A 52 -1.91 23.56 7.89
N ASP A 53 -2.13 22.87 9.00
CA ASP A 53 -2.35 23.53 10.29
C ASP A 53 -1.12 24.31 10.72
N LEU A 54 0.07 23.73 10.57
CA LEU A 54 1.33 24.40 10.88
C LEU A 54 1.57 25.63 10.01
N ARG A 55 1.24 25.55 8.72
CA ARG A 55 1.35 26.70 7.82
C ARG A 55 0.38 27.82 8.22
N ASN A 56 -0.82 27.46 8.60
CA ASN A 56 -1.83 28.43 9.05
C ASN A 56 -1.39 29.09 10.35
N MET A 57 -0.88 28.31 11.32
CA MET A 57 -0.31 28.84 12.55
C MET A 57 0.87 29.78 12.29
N GLY A 58 1.76 29.42 11.36
CA GLY A 58 2.87 30.26 10.96
C GLY A 58 2.43 31.56 10.32
N LYS A 59 1.41 31.53 9.48
CA LYS A 59 0.82 32.73 8.86
C LYS A 59 0.20 33.65 9.92
N ASP A 60 -0.54 33.09 10.84
CA ASP A 60 -1.16 33.85 11.92
C ASP A 60 -0.09 34.50 12.80
N PHE A 61 0.95 33.77 13.14
CA PHE A 61 2.08 34.30 13.92
C PHE A 61 2.78 35.46 13.21
N ILE A 62 3.04 35.33 11.91
CA ILE A 62 3.66 36.39 11.12
C ILE A 62 2.75 37.61 11.03
N SER A 63 1.44 37.42 10.84
CA SER A 63 0.46 38.50 10.80
C SER A 63 0.41 39.27 12.12
N GLU A 64 0.40 38.57 13.24
CA GLU A 64 0.41 39.21 14.58
C GLU A 64 1.70 40.02 14.80
N HIS A 65 2.86 39.47 14.44
CA HIS A 65 4.13 40.19 14.56
C HIS A 65 4.18 41.44 13.64
N ARG A 66 3.66 41.36 12.44
CA ARG A 66 3.57 42.52 11.55
C ARG A 66 2.70 43.61 12.16
N ASN A 67 1.56 43.24 12.66
CA ASN A 67 0.64 44.20 13.27
C ASN A 67 1.25 44.89 14.49
N LYS A 68 1.98 44.17 15.32
CA LYS A 68 2.71 44.71 16.45
C LYS A 68 3.87 45.58 16.04
N GLY A 69 4.53 45.29 14.93
CA GLY A 69 5.66 46.07 14.41
C GLY A 69 5.27 47.38 13.74
N ASN A 70 4.01 47.55 13.38
CA ASN A 70 3.50 48.76 12.69
C ASN A 70 2.94 49.81 13.64
N ILE A 71 3.07 49.57 14.91
CA ILE A 71 2.73 50.56 15.91
C ILE A 71 3.94 51.44 16.21
#